data_dc1f764a182d9e6b5ac7de8b9d9ccb48
#
_entry.id   dc1f764a182d9e6b5ac7de8b9d9ccb48
#
_cell.length_a   1.000
_cell.length_b   1.000
_cell.length_c   1.000
_cell.angle_alpha   90.00
_cell.angle_beta   90.00
_cell.angle_gamma   90.00
#
_symmetry.space_group_name_H-M   'P 1'
#
loop_
_entity.id
_entity.type
_entity.pdbx_description
1 polymer ?
#
loop_
_entity_poly.entity_id
_entity_poly.type
_entity_poly.pdbx_seq_one_letter_code
_entity_poly.pdbx_strand_id
1 'polypeptide(L)'
;MILIRRLLAIGALLSLPLFRLQAQIVERPVPFDSAGLVTVMTPFLAERAALRPPWWPISGDFTEARLFTANDSTYVLSVTRRTGVVERYTLSSTDRDAIRAVVSRLPRAVVVARNDARNAFIKNQTILGILLYGPTFAGAIGNNSAGVTAGYLVVAGGTFFAASEISRRTSISRAQSDLALNMGRNGALAGWATMYVADANNRAQSAGAFVGGLTGASLGLGIGRDMTEADAVGAAFGSDIGALIGWGATEAIRGQETCTQPSQVQPPICTRSFSTRAEVTVILASGIIGYPMGVLYPRNARYNVTPGDIQTLWGTTLVGMAASGALFLGRNSSGRAIAASLTTGGVIGIIAGDRFLVQRYDHSRTDGGRVFLGALAGGLMGAGIGYIPNTKNPDPHLMLGLTAVGGL
;
A
#
# COMPACT_ATOMS: atom_id res chain seq x y z
N MET A 1 -29.82 48.81 25.48
CA MET A 1 -29.08 47.75 26.23
C MET A 1 -28.16 46.86 25.36
N ILE A 2 -28.38 46.72 24.08
CA ILE A 2 -27.57 45.85 23.17
C ILE A 2 -26.23 46.50 22.78
N LEU A 3 -26.16 47.83 22.67
CA LEU A 3 -24.94 48.56 22.26
C LEU A 3 -23.84 48.54 23.34
N ILE A 4 -24.21 48.56 24.63
CA ILE A 4 -23.27 48.56 25.77
C ILE A 4 -22.61 47.17 25.91
N ARG A 5 -23.34 46.10 25.60
CA ARG A 5 -22.75 44.72 25.63
C ARG A 5 -21.74 44.48 24.51
N ARG A 6 -21.85 45.13 23.35
CA ARG A 6 -20.88 45.02 22.26
C ARG A 6 -19.60 45.83 22.52
N LEU A 7 -19.68 46.94 23.21
CA LEU A 7 -18.51 47.74 23.61
C LEU A 7 -17.68 47.09 24.72
N LEU A 8 -18.32 46.37 25.65
CA LEU A 8 -17.61 45.60 26.66
C LEU A 8 -16.90 44.37 26.10
N ALA A 9 -17.41 43.74 25.06
CA ALA A 9 -16.76 42.62 24.40
C ALA A 9 -15.50 43.02 23.60
N ILE A 10 -15.48 44.23 23.03
CA ILE A 10 -14.32 44.79 22.32
C ILE A 10 -13.23 45.24 23.30
N GLY A 11 -13.60 45.75 24.47
CA GLY A 11 -12.65 46.13 25.53
C GLY A 11 -11.94 44.93 26.17
N ALA A 12 -12.60 43.76 26.25
CA ALA A 12 -12.01 42.54 26.79
C ALA A 12 -11.02 41.87 25.81
N LEU A 13 -11.15 42.10 24.50
CA LEU A 13 -10.19 41.62 23.50
C LEU A 13 -8.89 42.42 23.42
N LEU A 14 -8.90 43.67 23.86
CA LEU A 14 -7.74 44.56 23.87
C LEU A 14 -6.88 44.47 25.15
N SER A 15 -7.32 43.72 26.16
CA SER A 15 -6.58 43.48 27.41
C SER A 15 -5.83 42.13 27.43
N LEU A 16 -5.61 41.50 26.24
CA LEU A 16 -4.68 40.38 26.16
C LEU A 16 -3.29 40.87 26.59
N PRO A 17 -2.69 40.30 27.65
CA PRO A 17 -1.36 40.68 28.06
C PRO A 17 -0.45 40.53 26.86
N LEU A 18 0.29 41.58 26.53
CA LEU A 18 1.44 41.51 25.63
C LEU A 18 2.41 40.50 26.23
N PHE A 19 2.21 39.21 25.91
CA PHE A 19 3.23 38.19 26.14
C PHE A 19 4.48 38.74 25.46
N ARG A 20 5.47 39.09 26.26
CA ARG A 20 6.80 39.41 25.76
C ARG A 20 7.17 38.21 24.87
N LEU A 21 7.20 38.46 23.56
CA LEU A 21 7.84 37.56 22.61
C LEU A 21 9.29 37.52 23.04
N GLN A 22 9.59 36.58 23.94
CA GLN A 22 10.97 36.14 24.11
C GLN A 22 11.38 35.66 22.74
N ALA A 23 12.40 36.32 22.18
CA ALA A 23 12.97 35.90 20.91
C ALA A 23 13.36 34.44 21.05
N GLN A 24 12.50 33.55 20.55
CA GLN A 24 12.85 32.15 20.46
C GLN A 24 14.06 32.06 19.56
N ILE A 25 15.14 31.52 20.08
CA ILE A 25 16.30 31.16 19.28
C ILE A 25 15.77 30.24 18.17
N VAL A 26 15.76 30.72 16.92
CA VAL A 26 15.25 29.96 15.78
C VAL A 26 16.28 28.89 15.45
N GLU A 27 16.07 27.71 16.01
CA GLU A 27 16.89 26.56 15.69
C GLU A 27 16.60 26.08 14.27
N ARG A 28 17.65 25.96 13.46
CA ARG A 28 17.54 25.45 12.09
C ARG A 28 18.03 24.00 12.04
N PRO A 29 17.28 23.07 11.42
CA PRO A 29 17.73 21.70 11.27
C PRO A 29 18.98 21.63 10.37
N VAL A 30 19.95 20.82 10.79
CA VAL A 30 21.21 20.59 10.07
C VAL A 30 21.35 19.09 9.80
N PRO A 31 21.70 18.67 8.57
CA PRO A 31 21.92 17.27 8.28
C PRO A 31 23.21 16.75 8.94
N PHE A 32 23.21 15.45 9.27
CA PHE A 32 24.34 14.74 9.85
C PHE A 32 25.45 14.45 8.83
N ASP A 33 25.17 14.48 7.54
CA ASP A 33 26.10 14.21 6.45
C ASP A 33 26.35 15.45 5.58
N SER A 34 27.40 15.41 4.79
CA SER A 34 27.75 16.49 3.87
C SER A 34 26.82 16.57 2.65
N ALA A 35 26.15 15.46 2.29
CA ALA A 35 25.26 15.38 1.15
C ALA A 35 23.81 15.82 1.48
N GLY A 36 23.50 16.08 2.76
CA GLY A 36 22.16 16.48 3.19
C GLY A 36 21.13 15.36 3.23
N LEU A 37 21.54 14.11 3.13
CA LEU A 37 20.67 12.95 3.05
C LEU A 37 20.20 12.44 4.42
N VAL A 38 21.04 12.61 5.46
CA VAL A 38 20.78 12.14 6.83
C VAL A 38 20.29 13.30 7.68
N THR A 39 19.01 13.59 7.65
CA THR A 39 18.37 14.61 8.49
C THR A 39 17.93 14.08 9.85
N VAL A 40 17.77 12.76 9.97
CA VAL A 40 17.37 12.07 11.19
C VAL A 40 18.33 10.89 11.41
N MET A 41 18.97 10.87 12.57
CA MET A 41 19.81 9.76 13.01
C MET A 41 18.97 8.76 13.78
N THR A 42 19.02 7.51 13.36
CA THR A 42 18.34 6.40 14.03
C THR A 42 19.36 5.48 14.67
N PRO A 43 18.97 4.61 15.61
CA PRO A 43 19.88 3.63 16.22
C PRO A 43 20.67 2.82 15.19
N PHE A 44 19.98 2.35 14.15
CA PHE A 44 20.60 1.60 13.06
C PHE A 44 21.68 2.39 12.32
N LEU A 45 21.42 3.66 11.96
CA LEU A 45 22.42 4.51 11.29
C LEU A 45 23.56 4.87 12.22
N ALA A 46 23.28 5.12 13.50
CA ALA A 46 24.30 5.41 14.51
C ALA A 46 25.23 4.22 14.71
N GLU A 47 24.70 3.01 14.79
CA GLU A 47 25.45 1.76 14.88
C GLU A 47 26.30 1.52 13.62
N ARG A 48 25.71 1.65 12.43
CA ARG A 48 26.42 1.52 11.15
C ARG A 48 27.51 2.55 10.97
N ALA A 49 27.31 3.78 11.45
CA ALA A 49 28.32 4.82 11.47
C ALA A 49 29.33 4.64 12.60
N ALA A 50 29.19 3.65 13.45
CA ALA A 50 29.99 3.43 14.65
C ALA A 50 30.12 4.69 15.52
N LEU A 51 29.00 5.43 15.70
CA LEU A 51 28.95 6.63 16.51
C LEU A 51 29.16 6.29 17.99
N ARG A 52 30.21 6.85 18.60
CA ARG A 52 30.59 6.58 20.00
C ARG A 52 31.08 7.85 20.71
N PRO A 53 31.07 7.87 22.05
CA PRO A 53 31.69 8.94 22.81
C PRO A 53 33.19 9.16 22.43
N PRO A 54 33.73 10.36 22.58
CA PRO A 54 33.11 11.51 23.30
C PRO A 54 32.16 12.37 22.48
N TRP A 55 32.27 12.38 21.15
CA TRP A 55 31.50 13.26 20.26
C TRP A 55 30.06 12.80 19.99
N TRP A 56 29.72 11.55 20.35
CA TRP A 56 28.33 11.07 20.34
C TRP A 56 27.87 10.84 21.77
N PRO A 57 27.12 11.79 22.38
CA PRO A 57 26.81 11.75 23.82
C PRO A 57 25.69 10.78 24.18
N ILE A 58 25.06 10.14 23.20
CA ILE A 58 23.91 9.28 23.44
C ILE A 58 24.37 7.91 23.94
N SER A 59 23.94 7.56 25.15
CA SER A 59 24.04 6.24 25.73
C SER A 59 22.66 5.58 25.83
N GLY A 60 22.60 4.27 25.57
CA GLY A 60 21.35 3.49 25.66
C GLY A 60 20.37 3.72 24.49
N ASP A 61 19.14 3.23 24.65
CA ASP A 61 18.14 3.19 23.61
C ASP A 61 17.51 4.55 23.32
N PHE A 62 17.45 4.90 22.03
CA PHE A 62 16.74 6.07 21.53
C PHE A 62 15.92 5.68 20.29
N THR A 63 14.98 6.51 19.88
CA THR A 63 14.17 6.30 18.67
C THR A 63 14.69 7.11 17.49
N GLU A 64 15.01 8.38 17.74
CA GLU A 64 15.59 9.27 16.75
C GLU A 64 16.43 10.34 17.41
N ALA A 65 17.41 10.86 16.67
CA ALA A 65 18.13 12.08 17.03
C ALA A 65 18.14 13.05 15.84
N ARG A 66 18.03 14.33 16.12
CA ARG A 66 18.06 15.42 15.15
C ARG A 66 19.07 16.46 15.56
N LEU A 67 19.76 17.01 14.59
CA LEU A 67 20.75 18.05 14.80
C LEU A 67 20.18 19.40 14.37
N PHE A 68 20.38 20.39 15.22
CA PHE A 68 19.98 21.79 14.97
C PHE A 68 21.17 22.70 15.18
N THR A 69 21.21 23.84 14.49
CA THR A 69 22.08 24.96 14.83
C THR A 69 21.28 26.03 15.56
N ALA A 70 21.78 26.45 16.70
CA ALA A 70 21.21 27.55 17.46
C ALA A 70 21.85 28.90 17.07
N ASN A 71 23.13 28.86 16.68
CA ASN A 71 23.92 29.97 16.13
C ASN A 71 25.11 29.39 15.33
N ASP A 72 25.96 30.24 14.82
CA ASP A 72 27.06 29.83 13.93
C ASP A 72 28.09 28.86 14.56
N SER A 73 28.13 28.74 15.88
CA SER A 73 29.13 27.93 16.60
C SER A 73 28.53 26.85 17.50
N THR A 74 27.24 26.93 17.80
CA THR A 74 26.58 26.01 18.75
C THR A 74 25.54 25.15 18.06
N TYR A 75 25.67 23.85 18.26
CA TYR A 75 24.75 22.85 17.74
C TYR A 75 24.00 22.18 18.88
N VAL A 76 22.75 21.80 18.62
CA VAL A 76 21.91 21.10 19.58
C VAL A 76 21.48 19.76 18.99
N LEU A 77 21.87 18.68 19.65
CA LEU A 77 21.44 17.33 19.33
C LEU A 77 20.20 17.02 20.17
N SER A 78 19.05 16.96 19.53
CA SER A 78 17.76 16.59 20.16
C SER A 78 17.55 15.10 19.99
N VAL A 79 17.41 14.36 21.07
CA VAL A 79 17.30 12.90 21.12
C VAL A 79 15.99 12.51 21.72
N THR A 80 15.18 11.77 20.97
CA THR A 80 13.91 11.22 21.48
C THR A 80 14.15 9.80 21.99
N ARG A 81 13.89 9.58 23.27
CA ARG A 81 13.96 8.26 23.91
C ARG A 81 12.74 7.41 23.55
N ARG A 82 12.82 6.08 23.72
CA ARG A 82 11.65 5.19 23.55
C ARG A 82 10.47 5.53 24.47
N THR A 83 10.75 6.12 25.60
CA THR A 83 9.74 6.61 26.55
C THR A 83 9.01 7.86 26.10
N GLY A 84 9.42 8.46 24.95
CA GLY A 84 8.90 9.74 24.47
C GLY A 84 9.59 10.98 25.08
N VAL A 85 10.49 10.80 26.04
CA VAL A 85 11.28 11.90 26.62
C VAL A 85 12.26 12.43 25.56
N VAL A 86 12.33 13.75 25.43
CA VAL A 86 13.28 14.43 24.53
C VAL A 86 14.42 14.98 25.37
N GLU A 87 15.62 14.48 25.12
CA GLU A 87 16.86 14.97 25.70
C GLU A 87 17.58 15.89 24.72
N ARG A 88 18.28 16.87 25.23
CA ARG A 88 19.00 17.86 24.41
C ARG A 88 20.44 17.95 24.86
N TYR A 89 21.36 17.78 23.91
CA TYR A 89 22.80 17.85 24.14
C TYR A 89 23.37 19.00 23.31
N THR A 90 24.13 19.85 23.94
CA THR A 90 24.89 20.90 23.25
C THR A 90 26.18 20.29 22.69
N LEU A 91 26.39 20.48 21.39
CA LEU A 91 27.59 20.04 20.68
C LEU A 91 28.42 21.24 20.22
N SER A 92 29.73 21.09 20.26
CA SER A 92 30.63 22.03 19.62
C SER A 92 30.65 21.82 18.09
N SER A 93 31.23 22.79 17.38
CA SER A 93 31.45 22.64 15.93
C SER A 93 32.38 21.44 15.63
N THR A 94 33.34 21.18 16.50
CA THR A 94 34.29 20.04 16.37
C THR A 94 33.54 18.70 16.50
N ASP A 95 32.64 18.56 17.49
CA ASP A 95 31.86 17.34 17.66
C ASP A 95 30.91 17.12 16.47
N ARG A 96 30.24 18.19 15.99
CA ARG A 96 29.43 18.15 14.79
C ARG A 96 30.23 17.70 13.57
N ASP A 97 31.43 18.20 13.37
CA ASP A 97 32.27 17.86 12.23
C ASP A 97 32.78 16.43 12.32
N ALA A 98 33.10 15.94 13.53
CA ALA A 98 33.45 14.54 13.75
C ALA A 98 32.30 13.61 13.41
N ILE A 99 31.07 13.89 13.89
CA ILE A 99 29.86 13.13 13.53
C ILE A 99 29.65 13.16 12.02
N ARG A 100 29.76 14.34 11.41
CA ARG A 100 29.52 14.53 9.97
C ARG A 100 30.53 13.75 9.12
N ALA A 101 31.82 13.76 9.52
CA ALA A 101 32.86 13.03 8.81
C ALA A 101 32.60 11.51 8.80
N VAL A 102 32.11 10.96 9.91
CA VAL A 102 31.83 9.52 10.04
C VAL A 102 30.55 9.16 9.28
N VAL A 103 29.48 9.95 9.45
CA VAL A 103 28.20 9.68 8.78
C VAL A 103 28.30 9.83 7.26
N SER A 104 29.12 10.76 6.77
CA SER A 104 29.36 10.95 5.33
C SER A 104 30.10 9.77 4.67
N ARG A 105 30.70 8.88 5.46
CA ARG A 105 31.33 7.63 4.96
C ARG A 105 30.33 6.49 4.77
N LEU A 106 29.12 6.63 5.29
CA LEU A 106 28.07 5.61 5.07
C LEU A 106 27.78 5.47 3.58
N PRO A 107 27.65 4.24 3.07
CA PRO A 107 27.25 4.03 1.69
C PRO A 107 25.92 4.75 1.40
N ARG A 108 25.92 5.58 0.37
CA ARG A 108 24.73 6.37 -0.04
C ARG A 108 23.48 5.49 -0.21
N ALA A 109 23.69 4.28 -0.74
CA ALA A 109 22.62 3.31 -0.94
C ALA A 109 21.88 2.93 0.36
N VAL A 110 22.58 2.82 1.50
CA VAL A 110 21.99 2.46 2.79
C VAL A 110 21.08 3.56 3.32
N VAL A 111 21.47 4.82 3.15
CA VAL A 111 20.70 5.97 3.63
C VAL A 111 19.46 6.20 2.78
N VAL A 112 19.62 6.14 1.45
CA VAL A 112 18.53 6.32 0.49
C VAL A 112 17.50 5.21 0.65
N ALA A 113 17.91 3.94 0.69
CA ALA A 113 17.02 2.80 0.83
C ALA A 113 16.13 2.88 2.08
N ARG A 114 16.67 3.39 3.19
CA ARG A 114 15.89 3.54 4.43
C ARG A 114 14.84 4.66 4.35
N ASN A 115 15.22 5.81 3.81
CA ASN A 115 14.28 6.91 3.64
C ASN A 115 13.15 6.51 2.67
N ASP A 116 13.49 5.78 1.62
CA ASP A 116 12.53 5.25 0.65
C ASP A 116 11.56 4.25 1.30
N ALA A 117 12.03 3.35 2.14
CA ALA A 117 11.19 2.39 2.85
C ALA A 117 10.19 3.07 3.79
N ARG A 118 10.67 4.06 4.58
CA ARG A 118 9.82 4.87 5.46
C ARG A 118 8.76 5.64 4.68
N ASN A 119 9.19 6.36 3.65
CA ASN A 119 8.29 7.17 2.83
C ASN A 119 7.26 6.29 2.12
N ALA A 120 7.68 5.11 1.64
CA ALA A 120 6.78 4.13 1.06
C ALA A 120 5.74 3.64 2.06
N PHE A 121 6.14 3.32 3.29
CA PHE A 121 5.22 2.86 4.32
C PHE A 121 4.18 3.93 4.64
N ILE A 122 4.60 5.18 4.90
CA ILE A 122 3.69 6.30 5.17
C ILE A 122 2.73 6.49 4.00
N LYS A 123 3.24 6.54 2.76
CA LYS A 123 2.44 6.67 1.54
C LYS A 123 1.42 5.53 1.41
N ASN A 124 1.88 4.29 1.55
CA ASN A 124 1.06 3.09 1.37
C ASN A 124 -0.08 3.03 2.40
N GLN A 125 0.21 3.30 3.69
CA GLN A 125 -0.81 3.32 4.73
C GLN A 125 -1.78 4.49 4.56
N THR A 126 -1.30 5.66 4.12
CA THR A 126 -2.17 6.81 3.84
C THR A 126 -3.14 6.49 2.69
N ILE A 127 -2.66 5.85 1.62
CA ILE A 127 -3.51 5.40 0.51
C ILE A 127 -4.57 4.41 1.01
N LEU A 128 -4.18 3.41 1.81
CA LEU A 128 -5.14 2.49 2.44
C LEU A 128 -6.13 3.23 3.34
N GLY A 129 -5.66 4.22 4.09
CA GLY A 129 -6.50 5.08 4.92
C GLY A 129 -7.60 5.79 4.13
N ILE A 130 -7.22 6.39 3.01
CA ILE A 130 -8.16 7.13 2.16
C ILE A 130 -9.09 6.20 1.39
N LEU A 131 -8.56 5.15 0.76
CA LEU A 131 -9.31 4.33 -0.19
C LEU A 131 -10.02 3.14 0.46
N LEU A 132 -9.59 2.70 1.64
CA LEU A 132 -10.07 1.46 2.25
C LEU A 132 -10.54 1.65 3.70
N TYR A 133 -9.65 2.07 4.61
CA TYR A 133 -9.99 2.14 6.03
C TYR A 133 -11.02 3.23 6.35
N GLY A 134 -10.90 4.40 5.72
CA GLY A 134 -11.86 5.49 5.88
C GLY A 134 -13.26 5.11 5.42
N PRO A 135 -13.46 4.66 4.17
CA PRO A 135 -14.77 4.23 3.68
C PRO A 135 -15.37 3.07 4.49
N THR A 136 -14.57 2.06 4.85
CA THR A 136 -15.06 0.89 5.60
C THR A 136 -15.43 1.26 7.04
N PHE A 137 -14.66 2.11 7.71
CA PHE A 137 -15.03 2.65 9.00
C PHE A 137 -16.30 3.51 8.94
N ALA A 138 -16.39 4.40 7.97
CA ALA A 138 -17.57 5.22 7.75
C ALA A 138 -18.83 4.37 7.50
N GLY A 139 -18.72 3.31 6.71
CA GLY A 139 -19.81 2.33 6.50
C GLY A 139 -20.19 1.57 7.77
N ALA A 140 -19.23 1.29 8.63
CA ALA A 140 -19.48 0.60 9.91
C ALA A 140 -20.26 1.45 10.92
N ILE A 141 -19.97 2.76 11.01
CA ILE A 141 -20.61 3.67 11.98
C ILE A 141 -21.88 4.33 11.46
N GLY A 142 -22.12 4.29 10.14
CA GLY A 142 -23.07 5.13 9.44
C GLY A 142 -24.51 5.08 9.92
N ASN A 143 -25.02 6.19 10.48
CA ASN A 143 -26.42 6.50 10.73
C ASN A 143 -26.82 7.91 10.28
N ASN A 144 -25.85 8.82 10.16
CA ASN A 144 -26.09 10.18 9.68
C ASN A 144 -24.90 10.65 8.84
N SER A 145 -25.16 11.53 7.90
CA SER A 145 -24.16 12.01 6.95
C SER A 145 -22.96 12.72 7.62
N ALA A 146 -23.21 13.47 8.69
CA ALA A 146 -22.16 14.18 9.41
C ALA A 146 -21.20 13.21 10.13
N GLY A 147 -21.74 12.20 10.83
CA GLY A 147 -20.92 11.19 11.51
C GLY A 147 -20.11 10.34 10.53
N VAL A 148 -20.71 9.94 9.42
CA VAL A 148 -20.05 9.20 8.34
C VAL A 148 -18.88 10.00 7.77
N THR A 149 -19.10 11.26 7.43
CA THR A 149 -18.07 12.15 6.89
C THR A 149 -16.96 12.40 7.91
N ALA A 150 -17.31 12.71 9.15
CA ALA A 150 -16.33 12.92 10.21
C ALA A 150 -15.49 11.65 10.48
N GLY A 151 -16.13 10.49 10.58
CA GLY A 151 -15.45 9.21 10.77
C GLY A 151 -14.49 8.88 9.63
N TYR A 152 -14.93 9.08 8.39
CA TYR A 152 -14.06 8.93 7.22
C TYR A 152 -12.82 9.83 7.32
N LEU A 153 -13.00 11.12 7.56
CA LEU A 153 -11.89 12.09 7.59
C LEU A 153 -10.90 11.80 8.74
N VAL A 154 -11.42 11.43 9.92
CA VAL A 154 -10.59 11.08 11.08
C VAL A 154 -9.75 9.85 10.80
N VAL A 155 -10.32 8.78 10.21
CA VAL A 155 -9.57 7.56 9.90
C VAL A 155 -8.62 7.79 8.74
N ALA A 156 -9.07 8.42 7.65
CA ALA A 156 -8.24 8.70 6.49
C ALA A 156 -7.03 9.59 6.84
N GLY A 157 -7.24 10.66 7.60
CA GLY A 157 -6.16 11.51 8.09
C GLY A 157 -5.33 10.87 9.19
N GLY A 158 -5.98 10.17 10.13
CA GLY A 158 -5.33 9.50 11.25
C GLY A 158 -4.32 8.44 10.84
N THR A 159 -4.54 7.75 9.73
CA THR A 159 -3.59 6.74 9.20
C THR A 159 -2.25 7.36 8.79
N PHE A 160 -2.22 8.59 8.27
CA PHE A 160 -0.98 9.31 8.00
C PHE A 160 -0.17 9.53 9.29
N PHE A 161 -0.82 10.04 10.34
CA PHE A 161 -0.15 10.31 11.61
C PHE A 161 0.29 9.01 12.30
N ALA A 162 -0.55 7.98 12.30
CA ALA A 162 -0.21 6.68 12.85
C ALA A 162 0.99 6.05 12.13
N ALA A 163 0.98 6.03 10.79
CA ALA A 163 2.09 5.51 9.98
C ALA A 163 3.37 6.31 10.20
N SER A 164 3.27 7.64 10.28
CA SER A 164 4.40 8.52 10.58
C SER A 164 5.00 8.20 11.94
N GLU A 165 4.18 8.05 12.97
CA GLU A 165 4.63 7.76 14.34
C GLU A 165 5.22 6.35 14.46
N ILE A 166 4.58 5.33 13.89
CA ILE A 166 5.11 3.97 13.85
C ILE A 166 6.50 3.95 13.18
N SER A 167 6.63 4.62 12.02
CA SER A 167 7.89 4.67 11.26
C SER A 167 8.99 5.50 11.93
N ARG A 168 8.63 6.35 12.91
CA ARG A 168 9.60 7.06 13.76
C ARG A 168 10.16 6.16 14.85
N ARG A 169 9.29 5.34 15.46
CA ARG A 169 9.66 4.47 16.59
C ARG A 169 10.32 3.16 16.16
N THR A 170 10.01 2.70 14.96
CA THR A 170 10.49 1.42 14.42
C THR A 170 11.22 1.59 13.09
N SER A 171 12.26 0.80 12.89
CA SER A 171 12.91 0.71 11.57
C SER A 171 12.08 -0.19 10.67
N ILE A 172 11.37 0.39 9.72
CA ILE A 172 10.56 -0.34 8.75
C ILE A 172 11.39 -0.61 7.51
N SER A 173 11.46 -1.89 7.09
CA SER A 173 12.06 -2.29 5.83
C SER A 173 11.09 -2.08 4.65
N ARG A 174 11.59 -2.13 3.43
CA ARG A 174 10.75 -2.06 2.23
C ARG A 174 9.82 -3.28 2.13
N ALA A 175 10.33 -4.46 2.46
CA ALA A 175 9.53 -5.68 2.53
C ALA A 175 8.34 -5.55 3.49
N GLN A 176 8.58 -5.01 4.69
CA GLN A 176 7.52 -4.73 5.65
C GLN A 176 6.48 -3.74 5.12
N SER A 177 6.91 -2.68 4.45
CA SER A 177 6.01 -1.69 3.85
C SER A 177 5.10 -2.30 2.78
N ASP A 178 5.68 -3.08 1.87
CA ASP A 178 4.95 -3.70 0.75
C ASP A 178 4.01 -4.79 1.27
N LEU A 179 4.48 -5.57 2.24
CA LEU A 179 3.65 -6.62 2.85
C LEU A 179 2.49 -6.04 3.65
N ALA A 180 2.72 -4.97 4.43
CA ALA A 180 1.66 -4.28 5.15
C ALA A 180 0.59 -3.68 4.22
N LEU A 181 0.99 -3.15 3.07
CA LEU A 181 0.06 -2.69 2.04
C LEU A 181 -0.81 -3.85 1.52
N ASN A 182 -0.16 -4.93 1.10
CA ASN A 182 -0.85 -6.07 0.49
C ASN A 182 -1.73 -6.80 1.49
N MET A 183 -1.19 -7.16 2.67
CA MET A 183 -1.97 -7.82 3.71
C MET A 183 -3.06 -6.92 4.29
N GLY A 184 -2.87 -5.61 4.33
CA GLY A 184 -3.91 -4.65 4.69
C GLY A 184 -5.08 -4.67 3.71
N ARG A 185 -4.80 -4.65 2.41
CA ARG A 185 -5.81 -4.77 1.35
C ARG A 185 -6.54 -6.12 1.42
N ASN A 186 -5.79 -7.21 1.42
CA ASN A 186 -6.34 -8.56 1.41
C ASN A 186 -7.03 -8.91 2.74
N GLY A 187 -6.53 -8.42 3.86
CA GLY A 187 -7.18 -8.54 5.17
C GLY A 187 -8.54 -7.85 5.22
N ALA A 188 -8.66 -6.67 4.59
CA ALA A 188 -9.96 -6.00 4.47
C ALA A 188 -10.94 -6.80 3.61
N LEU A 189 -10.50 -7.33 2.48
CA LEU A 189 -11.32 -8.22 1.65
C LEU A 189 -11.72 -9.48 2.40
N ALA A 190 -10.79 -10.11 3.13
CA ALA A 190 -11.08 -11.29 3.95
C ALA A 190 -12.06 -10.99 5.08
N GLY A 191 -11.89 -9.87 5.78
CA GLY A 191 -12.80 -9.44 6.84
C GLY A 191 -14.20 -9.14 6.33
N TRP A 192 -14.30 -8.44 5.20
CA TRP A 192 -15.58 -8.23 4.51
C TRP A 192 -16.24 -9.55 4.11
N ALA A 193 -15.49 -10.41 3.45
CA ALA A 193 -16.01 -11.68 2.94
C ALA A 193 -16.43 -12.64 4.07
N THR A 194 -15.70 -12.66 5.18
CA THR A 194 -16.08 -13.46 6.37
C THR A 194 -17.46 -13.02 6.89
N MET A 195 -17.69 -11.71 7.01
CA MET A 195 -18.99 -11.19 7.44
C MET A 195 -20.08 -11.42 6.39
N TYR A 196 -19.76 -11.32 5.10
CA TYR A 196 -20.67 -11.62 4.01
C TYR A 196 -21.11 -13.10 4.01
N VAL A 197 -20.17 -14.02 4.16
CA VAL A 197 -20.46 -15.47 4.25
C VAL A 197 -21.30 -15.80 5.48
N ALA A 198 -21.05 -15.10 6.60
CA ALA A 198 -21.83 -15.21 7.83
C ALA A 198 -23.22 -14.55 7.77
N ASP A 199 -23.65 -14.04 6.63
CA ASP A 199 -24.94 -13.34 6.44
C ASP A 199 -25.11 -12.08 7.28
N ALA A 200 -24.02 -11.45 7.64
CA ALA A 200 -24.03 -10.23 8.43
C ALA A 200 -24.53 -9.04 7.60
N ASN A 201 -25.12 -8.06 8.27
CA ASN A 201 -25.57 -6.84 7.61
C ASN A 201 -24.41 -5.98 7.07
N ASN A 202 -24.72 -5.02 6.20
CA ASN A 202 -23.71 -4.18 5.53
C ASN A 202 -22.77 -3.44 6.50
N ARG A 203 -23.25 -3.06 7.70
CA ARG A 203 -22.39 -2.42 8.72
C ARG A 203 -21.37 -3.39 9.29
N ALA A 204 -21.82 -4.60 9.61
CA ALA A 204 -20.91 -5.64 10.09
C ALA A 204 -19.91 -6.05 9.02
N GLN A 205 -20.32 -6.09 7.74
CA GLN A 205 -19.40 -6.32 6.61
C GLN A 205 -18.36 -5.20 6.51
N SER A 206 -18.77 -3.93 6.63
CA SER A 206 -17.86 -2.78 6.64
C SER A 206 -16.94 -2.80 7.85
N ALA A 207 -17.44 -3.15 9.04
CA ALA A 207 -16.63 -3.30 10.26
C ALA A 207 -15.62 -4.45 10.11
N GLY A 208 -16.03 -5.59 9.55
CA GLY A 208 -15.16 -6.71 9.24
C GLY A 208 -14.03 -6.31 8.29
N ALA A 209 -14.33 -5.54 7.24
CA ALA A 209 -13.33 -5.02 6.32
C ALA A 209 -12.33 -4.08 7.02
N PHE A 210 -12.81 -3.17 7.86
CA PHE A 210 -11.95 -2.26 8.60
C PHE A 210 -11.01 -3.00 9.56
N VAL A 211 -11.55 -3.86 10.40
CA VAL A 211 -10.76 -4.64 11.38
C VAL A 211 -9.81 -5.60 10.67
N GLY A 212 -10.29 -6.31 9.64
CA GLY A 212 -9.47 -7.21 8.82
C GLY A 212 -8.31 -6.48 8.15
N GLY A 213 -8.55 -5.27 7.64
CA GLY A 213 -7.52 -4.44 7.02
C GLY A 213 -6.42 -4.03 8.00
N LEU A 214 -6.79 -3.52 9.17
CA LEU A 214 -5.82 -3.14 10.21
C LEU A 214 -5.02 -4.35 10.72
N THR A 215 -5.71 -5.48 10.97
CA THR A 215 -5.07 -6.73 11.38
C THR A 215 -4.10 -7.22 10.31
N GLY A 216 -4.52 -7.25 9.05
CA GLY A 216 -3.69 -7.63 7.92
C GLY A 216 -2.44 -6.77 7.80
N ALA A 217 -2.57 -5.44 7.86
CA ALA A 217 -1.41 -4.53 7.82
C ALA A 217 -0.45 -4.77 8.99
N SER A 218 -0.96 -5.01 10.19
CA SER A 218 -0.15 -5.30 11.39
C SER A 218 0.60 -6.62 11.25
N LEU A 219 -0.07 -7.67 10.75
CA LEU A 219 0.56 -8.97 10.44
C LEU A 219 1.64 -8.81 9.37
N GLY A 220 1.38 -8.02 8.31
CA GLY A 220 2.35 -7.72 7.27
C GLY A 220 3.61 -7.06 7.80
N LEU A 221 3.49 -6.13 8.74
CA LEU A 221 4.63 -5.53 9.43
C LEU A 221 5.43 -6.56 10.24
N GLY A 222 4.74 -7.49 10.91
CA GLY A 222 5.38 -8.54 11.71
C GLY A 222 6.13 -9.54 10.85
N ILE A 223 5.45 -10.15 9.88
CA ILE A 223 5.97 -11.20 9.01
C ILE A 223 7.08 -10.67 8.09
N GLY A 224 6.93 -9.43 7.59
CA GLY A 224 7.88 -8.80 6.67
C GLY A 224 9.25 -8.49 7.27
N ARG A 225 9.46 -8.69 8.58
CA ARG A 225 10.77 -8.44 9.23
C ARG A 225 11.88 -9.34 8.68
N ASP A 226 11.53 -10.61 8.44
CA ASP A 226 12.47 -11.66 8.03
C ASP A 226 12.38 -11.97 6.53
N MET A 227 11.69 -11.13 5.77
CA MET A 227 11.50 -11.28 4.33
C MET A 227 12.40 -10.34 3.54
N THR A 228 12.86 -10.82 2.38
CA THR A 228 13.43 -9.96 1.34
C THR A 228 12.31 -9.15 0.65
N GLU A 229 12.69 -8.12 -0.08
CA GLU A 229 11.71 -7.37 -0.88
C GLU A 229 11.04 -8.24 -1.95
N ALA A 230 11.81 -9.13 -2.58
CA ALA A 230 11.30 -10.07 -3.57
C ALA A 230 10.28 -11.05 -2.94
N ASP A 231 10.56 -11.57 -1.73
CA ASP A 231 9.62 -12.43 -1.01
C ASP A 231 8.30 -11.72 -0.73
N ALA A 232 8.36 -10.46 -0.27
CA ALA A 232 7.18 -9.68 0.08
C ALA A 232 6.30 -9.35 -1.15
N VAL A 233 6.93 -8.94 -2.25
CA VAL A 233 6.23 -8.66 -3.51
C VAL A 233 5.75 -9.96 -4.16
N GLY A 234 6.54 -11.04 -4.06
CA GLY A 234 6.15 -12.38 -4.50
C GLY A 234 4.91 -12.90 -3.78
N ALA A 235 4.87 -12.77 -2.45
CA ALA A 235 3.71 -13.12 -1.63
C ALA A 235 2.43 -12.39 -2.11
N ALA A 236 2.55 -11.09 -2.36
CA ALA A 236 1.45 -10.28 -2.89
C ALA A 236 0.97 -10.79 -4.24
N PHE A 237 1.90 -11.02 -5.17
CA PHE A 237 1.62 -11.57 -6.49
C PHE A 237 0.95 -12.93 -6.41
N GLY A 238 1.52 -13.85 -5.63
CA GLY A 238 0.96 -15.19 -5.46
C GLY A 238 -0.47 -15.16 -4.90
N SER A 239 -0.75 -14.27 -3.95
CA SER A 239 -2.12 -14.08 -3.42
C SER A 239 -3.09 -13.60 -4.49
N ASP A 240 -2.70 -12.62 -5.31
CA ASP A 240 -3.55 -12.09 -6.38
C ASP A 240 -3.82 -13.14 -7.47
N ILE A 241 -2.79 -13.89 -7.86
CA ILE A 241 -2.92 -14.98 -8.84
C ILE A 241 -3.72 -16.16 -8.26
N GLY A 242 -3.53 -16.49 -6.99
CA GLY A 242 -4.35 -17.50 -6.31
C GLY A 242 -5.84 -17.11 -6.35
N ALA A 243 -6.16 -15.86 -6.04
CA ALA A 243 -7.53 -15.36 -6.12
C ALA A 243 -8.10 -15.40 -7.55
N LEU A 244 -7.30 -15.05 -8.56
CA LEU A 244 -7.67 -15.14 -9.98
C LEU A 244 -7.97 -16.58 -10.39
N ILE A 245 -7.12 -17.53 -10.00
CA ILE A 245 -7.34 -18.97 -10.27
C ILE A 245 -8.58 -19.47 -9.54
N GLY A 246 -8.78 -19.07 -8.27
CA GLY A 246 -9.97 -19.41 -7.51
C GLY A 246 -11.26 -18.92 -8.17
N TRP A 247 -11.25 -17.68 -8.65
CA TRP A 247 -12.38 -17.14 -9.42
C TRP A 247 -12.62 -17.91 -10.71
N GLY A 248 -11.59 -18.17 -11.51
CA GLY A 248 -11.70 -18.94 -12.73
C GLY A 248 -12.24 -20.37 -12.50
N ALA A 249 -11.77 -21.04 -11.43
CA ALA A 249 -12.23 -22.36 -11.06
C ALA A 249 -13.71 -22.35 -10.63
N THR A 250 -14.13 -21.39 -9.82
CA THR A 250 -15.53 -21.28 -9.38
C THR A 250 -16.47 -21.02 -10.54
N GLU A 251 -16.11 -20.12 -11.46
CA GLU A 251 -16.90 -19.87 -12.65
C GLU A 251 -16.97 -21.09 -13.60
N ALA A 252 -15.89 -21.89 -13.67
CA ALA A 252 -15.90 -23.14 -14.46
C ALA A 252 -16.87 -24.18 -13.90
N ILE A 253 -17.01 -24.25 -12.54
CA ILE A 253 -17.86 -25.22 -11.82
C ILE A 253 -19.30 -24.72 -11.72
N ARG A 254 -19.54 -23.43 -11.72
CA ARG A 254 -20.79 -22.75 -11.38
C ARG A 254 -22.03 -23.23 -12.10
N GLY A 255 -21.92 -24.00 -13.18
CA GLY A 255 -23.05 -24.46 -13.96
C GLY A 255 -23.80 -23.33 -14.69
N GLN A 256 -24.64 -23.68 -15.66
CA GLN A 256 -25.56 -22.71 -16.25
C GLN A 256 -26.63 -22.31 -15.22
N GLU A 257 -26.94 -21.02 -15.15
CA GLU A 257 -28.07 -20.54 -14.38
C GLU A 257 -29.34 -21.10 -15.04
N THR A 258 -30.02 -22.00 -14.35
CA THR A 258 -31.33 -22.54 -14.81
C THR A 258 -32.42 -21.63 -14.29
N CYS A 259 -32.99 -20.82 -15.16
CA CYS A 259 -34.15 -19.99 -14.88
C CYS A 259 -35.42 -20.72 -15.25
N THR A 260 -36.26 -21.03 -14.28
CA THR A 260 -37.60 -21.54 -14.50
C THR A 260 -38.59 -20.40 -14.32
N GLN A 261 -39.44 -20.20 -15.31
CA GLN A 261 -40.50 -19.21 -15.24
C GLN A 261 -41.80 -19.91 -14.80
N PRO A 262 -42.20 -19.77 -13.53
CA PRO A 262 -43.38 -20.51 -13.02
C PRO A 262 -44.71 -20.08 -13.64
N SER A 263 -44.81 -18.84 -14.13
CA SER A 263 -45.94 -18.29 -14.86
C SER A 263 -45.56 -17.03 -15.62
N GLN A 264 -46.38 -16.61 -16.61
CA GLN A 264 -46.13 -15.36 -17.35
C GLN A 264 -46.17 -14.07 -16.51
N VAL A 265 -46.70 -14.15 -15.30
CA VAL A 265 -46.89 -13.01 -14.38
C VAL A 265 -45.80 -12.95 -13.29
N GLN A 266 -45.07 -14.06 -13.03
CA GLN A 266 -44.06 -14.12 -12.02
C GLN A 266 -42.65 -13.95 -12.63
N PRO A 267 -41.73 -13.22 -11.97
CA PRO A 267 -40.36 -13.13 -12.45
C PRO A 267 -39.69 -14.51 -12.48
N PRO A 268 -38.78 -14.78 -13.42
CA PRO A 268 -38.12 -16.06 -13.51
C PRO A 268 -37.33 -16.35 -12.22
N ILE A 269 -37.49 -17.53 -11.64
CA ILE A 269 -36.70 -18.02 -10.51
C ILE A 269 -35.46 -18.67 -11.10
N CYS A 270 -34.33 -18.00 -10.91
CA CYS A 270 -33.04 -18.51 -11.37
C CYS A 270 -32.31 -19.21 -10.21
N THR A 271 -32.03 -20.50 -10.39
CA THR A 271 -31.25 -21.30 -9.44
C THR A 271 -29.82 -21.50 -9.97
N ARG A 272 -28.86 -21.23 -9.12
CA ARG A 272 -27.43 -21.46 -9.39
C ARG A 272 -26.96 -22.68 -8.60
N SER A 273 -26.24 -23.57 -9.23
CA SER A 273 -25.68 -24.76 -8.58
C SER A 273 -24.57 -24.44 -7.57
N PHE A 274 -23.95 -23.26 -7.68
CA PHE A 274 -22.88 -22.80 -6.80
C PHE A 274 -23.24 -21.41 -6.22
N SER A 275 -23.32 -21.32 -4.88
CA SER A 275 -23.72 -20.05 -4.25
C SER A 275 -22.60 -19.01 -4.30
N THR A 276 -22.95 -17.73 -4.37
CA THR A 276 -21.98 -16.61 -4.32
C THR A 276 -21.13 -16.65 -3.04
N ARG A 277 -21.67 -17.15 -1.92
CA ARG A 277 -20.90 -17.31 -0.68
C ARG A 277 -19.80 -18.35 -0.82
N ALA A 278 -20.08 -19.49 -1.47
CA ALA A 278 -19.10 -20.50 -1.74
C ALA A 278 -18.02 -19.99 -2.71
N GLU A 279 -18.41 -19.23 -3.73
CA GLU A 279 -17.46 -18.56 -4.65
C GLU A 279 -16.49 -17.66 -3.91
N VAL A 280 -17.01 -16.74 -3.09
CA VAL A 280 -16.18 -15.82 -2.27
C VAL A 280 -15.23 -16.60 -1.35
N THR A 281 -15.71 -17.70 -0.75
CA THR A 281 -14.89 -18.56 0.12
C THR A 281 -13.74 -19.21 -0.66
N VAL A 282 -13.99 -19.72 -1.87
CA VAL A 282 -12.96 -20.34 -2.70
C VAL A 282 -11.94 -19.32 -3.17
N ILE A 283 -12.37 -18.13 -3.60
CA ILE A 283 -11.47 -17.03 -4.01
C ILE A 283 -10.54 -16.66 -2.86
N LEU A 284 -11.09 -16.48 -1.65
CA LEU A 284 -10.28 -16.17 -0.46
C LEU A 284 -9.28 -17.27 -0.12
N ALA A 285 -9.76 -18.52 -0.07
CA ALA A 285 -8.92 -19.67 0.23
C ALA A 285 -7.76 -19.82 -0.78
N SER A 286 -8.06 -19.64 -2.06
CA SER A 286 -7.07 -19.69 -3.13
C SER A 286 -6.06 -18.53 -3.02
N GLY A 287 -6.49 -17.32 -2.66
CA GLY A 287 -5.61 -16.19 -2.39
C GLY A 287 -4.69 -16.45 -1.19
N ILE A 288 -5.20 -17.05 -0.11
CA ILE A 288 -4.41 -17.43 1.07
C ILE A 288 -3.38 -18.49 0.72
N ILE A 289 -3.76 -19.50 -0.07
CA ILE A 289 -2.84 -20.55 -0.53
C ILE A 289 -1.80 -19.99 -1.51
N GLY A 290 -2.19 -19.06 -2.37
CA GLY A 290 -1.28 -18.37 -3.30
C GLY A 290 -0.16 -17.59 -2.60
N TYR A 291 -0.41 -17.10 -1.39
CA TYR A 291 0.54 -16.31 -0.62
C TYR A 291 1.89 -17.01 -0.39
N PRO A 292 1.96 -18.19 0.27
CA PRO A 292 3.21 -18.92 0.43
C PRO A 292 3.81 -19.37 -0.89
N MET A 293 2.99 -19.70 -1.89
CA MET A 293 3.51 -20.06 -3.22
C MET A 293 4.25 -18.89 -3.87
N GLY A 294 3.73 -17.68 -3.72
CA GLY A 294 4.40 -16.46 -4.17
C GLY A 294 5.73 -16.19 -3.47
N VAL A 295 5.84 -16.51 -2.16
CA VAL A 295 7.12 -16.44 -1.42
C VAL A 295 8.12 -17.48 -1.92
N LEU A 296 7.64 -18.69 -2.21
CA LEU A 296 8.49 -19.78 -2.69
C LEU A 296 9.06 -19.52 -4.10
N TYR A 297 8.40 -18.72 -4.91
CA TYR A 297 8.87 -18.42 -6.27
C TYR A 297 10.27 -17.78 -6.27
N PRO A 298 10.54 -16.61 -5.63
CA PRO A 298 11.88 -16.05 -5.62
C PRO A 298 12.91 -16.91 -4.89
N ARG A 299 12.50 -17.70 -3.89
CA ARG A 299 13.40 -18.55 -3.11
C ARG A 299 13.87 -19.80 -3.85
N ASN A 300 13.05 -20.32 -4.74
CA ASN A 300 13.33 -21.57 -5.47
C ASN A 300 13.76 -21.35 -6.93
N ALA A 301 13.70 -20.13 -7.43
CA ALA A 301 14.16 -19.80 -8.76
C ALA A 301 15.68 -20.06 -8.90
N ARG A 302 16.10 -20.55 -10.08
CA ARG A 302 17.52 -20.79 -10.38
C ARG A 302 18.26 -19.54 -10.85
N TYR A 303 17.59 -18.41 -10.88
CA TYR A 303 18.07 -17.09 -11.27
C TYR A 303 17.65 -16.08 -10.21
N ASN A 304 18.27 -14.89 -10.25
CA ASN A 304 17.93 -13.83 -9.32
C ASN A 304 16.53 -13.27 -9.66
N VAL A 305 15.63 -13.27 -8.71
CA VAL A 305 14.29 -12.69 -8.86
C VAL A 305 14.23 -11.40 -8.04
N THR A 306 14.05 -10.30 -8.73
CA THR A 306 13.93 -8.96 -8.13
C THR A 306 12.47 -8.58 -7.89
N PRO A 307 12.18 -7.57 -7.06
CA PRO A 307 10.83 -6.99 -6.97
C PRO A 307 10.32 -6.44 -8.30
N GLY A 308 11.21 -5.94 -9.16
CA GLY A 308 10.86 -5.46 -10.50
C GLY A 308 10.42 -6.56 -11.44
N ASP A 309 11.06 -7.73 -11.34
CA ASP A 309 10.67 -8.91 -12.12
C ASP A 309 9.25 -9.34 -11.80
N ILE A 310 8.88 -9.37 -10.53
CA ILE A 310 7.52 -9.72 -10.11
C ILE A 310 6.50 -8.68 -10.59
N GLN A 311 6.85 -7.39 -10.59
CA GLN A 311 6.00 -6.35 -11.16
C GLN A 311 5.83 -6.53 -12.67
N THR A 312 6.88 -6.96 -13.38
CA THR A 312 6.82 -7.31 -14.79
C THR A 312 5.87 -8.49 -15.02
N LEU A 313 5.86 -9.50 -14.13
CA LEU A 313 4.91 -10.61 -14.21
C LEU A 313 3.46 -10.17 -14.03
N TRP A 314 3.15 -9.18 -13.21
CA TRP A 314 1.81 -8.59 -13.18
C TRP A 314 1.42 -7.95 -14.51
N GLY A 315 2.36 -7.21 -15.13
CA GLY A 315 2.13 -6.61 -16.46
C GLY A 315 1.83 -7.67 -17.51
N THR A 316 2.66 -8.71 -17.60
CA THR A 316 2.46 -9.81 -18.59
C THR A 316 1.21 -10.64 -18.29
N THR A 317 0.80 -10.76 -17.02
CA THR A 317 -0.48 -11.38 -16.66
C THR A 317 -1.65 -10.61 -17.27
N LEU A 318 -1.68 -9.28 -17.09
CA LEU A 318 -2.74 -8.42 -17.65
C LEU A 318 -2.80 -8.50 -19.17
N VAL A 319 -1.64 -8.44 -19.83
CA VAL A 319 -1.55 -8.56 -21.29
C VAL A 319 -2.03 -9.95 -21.76
N GLY A 320 -1.63 -11.01 -21.07
CA GLY A 320 -2.07 -12.38 -21.35
C GLY A 320 -3.59 -12.55 -21.21
N MET A 321 -4.19 -11.98 -20.15
CA MET A 321 -5.65 -11.96 -19.96
C MET A 321 -6.34 -11.23 -21.12
N ALA A 322 -5.87 -10.05 -21.51
CA ALA A 322 -6.47 -9.27 -22.59
C ALA A 322 -6.32 -9.97 -23.94
N ALA A 323 -5.15 -10.54 -24.24
CA ALA A 323 -4.88 -11.27 -25.47
C ALA A 323 -5.77 -12.51 -25.61
N SER A 324 -5.86 -13.31 -24.54
CA SER A 324 -6.74 -14.49 -24.52
C SER A 324 -8.21 -14.09 -24.67
N GLY A 325 -8.64 -13.03 -23.98
CA GLY A 325 -9.98 -12.50 -24.16
C GLY A 325 -10.26 -12.08 -25.61
N ALA A 326 -9.33 -11.40 -26.25
CA ALA A 326 -9.45 -10.99 -27.66
C ALA A 326 -9.57 -12.18 -28.63
N LEU A 327 -8.86 -13.27 -28.34
CA LEU A 327 -8.85 -14.45 -29.23
C LEU A 327 -10.10 -15.34 -29.06
N PHE A 328 -10.62 -15.48 -27.84
CA PHE A 328 -11.60 -16.51 -27.52
C PHE A 328 -12.98 -15.99 -27.11
N LEU A 329 -13.12 -14.69 -26.78
CA LEU A 329 -14.41 -14.14 -26.33
C LEU A 329 -15.16 -13.47 -27.46
N GLY A 330 -16.42 -13.91 -27.68
CA GLY A 330 -17.38 -13.29 -28.59
C GLY A 330 -18.44 -12.46 -27.84
N ARG A 331 -19.32 -11.80 -28.59
CA ARG A 331 -20.39 -10.95 -28.03
C ARG A 331 -21.32 -11.67 -27.05
N ASN A 332 -21.53 -12.96 -27.23
CA ASN A 332 -22.42 -13.79 -26.42
C ASN A 332 -21.66 -14.80 -25.55
N SER A 333 -20.40 -14.52 -25.22
CA SER A 333 -19.62 -15.43 -24.38
C SER A 333 -20.25 -15.57 -23.00
N SER A 334 -20.38 -16.82 -22.53
CA SER A 334 -20.85 -17.10 -21.19
C SER A 334 -19.85 -16.65 -20.12
N GLY A 335 -20.28 -16.39 -18.90
CA GLY A 335 -19.39 -16.08 -17.77
C GLY A 335 -18.28 -17.11 -17.59
N ARG A 336 -18.60 -18.40 -17.81
CA ARG A 336 -17.61 -19.50 -17.82
C ARG A 336 -16.54 -19.33 -18.88
N ALA A 337 -16.91 -18.99 -20.11
CA ALA A 337 -15.96 -18.76 -21.18
C ALA A 337 -15.07 -17.56 -20.90
N ILE A 338 -15.63 -16.49 -20.34
CA ILE A 338 -14.89 -15.29 -19.92
C ILE A 338 -13.88 -15.67 -18.85
N ALA A 339 -14.31 -16.31 -17.77
CA ALA A 339 -13.43 -16.68 -16.67
C ALA A 339 -12.33 -17.65 -17.13
N ALA A 340 -12.67 -18.68 -17.88
CA ALA A 340 -11.69 -19.62 -18.42
C ALA A 340 -10.66 -18.93 -19.33
N SER A 341 -11.10 -18.06 -20.23
CA SER A 341 -10.21 -17.32 -21.13
C SER A 341 -9.27 -16.42 -20.36
N LEU A 342 -9.79 -15.56 -19.47
CA LEU A 342 -8.98 -14.61 -18.69
C LEU A 342 -8.00 -15.34 -17.76
N THR A 343 -8.45 -16.37 -17.03
CA THR A 343 -7.57 -17.11 -16.12
C THR A 343 -6.47 -17.84 -16.88
N THR A 344 -6.80 -18.55 -17.98
CA THR A 344 -5.82 -19.26 -18.81
C THR A 344 -4.84 -18.28 -19.45
N GLY A 345 -5.34 -17.17 -19.99
CA GLY A 345 -4.51 -16.11 -20.55
C GLY A 345 -3.56 -15.48 -19.53
N GLY A 346 -4.05 -15.23 -18.32
CA GLY A 346 -3.22 -14.75 -17.22
C GLY A 346 -2.08 -15.70 -16.87
N VAL A 347 -2.38 -17.01 -16.73
CA VAL A 347 -1.35 -18.03 -16.47
C VAL A 347 -0.35 -18.13 -17.59
N ILE A 348 -0.80 -18.10 -18.86
CA ILE A 348 0.11 -18.09 -20.01
C ILE A 348 0.98 -16.83 -20.00
N GLY A 349 0.40 -15.67 -19.67
CA GLY A 349 1.12 -14.42 -19.53
C GLY A 349 2.23 -14.48 -18.46
N ILE A 350 1.97 -15.14 -17.32
CA ILE A 350 3.00 -15.38 -16.29
C ILE A 350 4.12 -16.24 -16.83
N ILE A 351 3.80 -17.38 -17.45
CA ILE A 351 4.80 -18.31 -17.96
C ILE A 351 5.65 -17.65 -19.05
N ALA A 352 5.01 -16.94 -19.96
CA ALA A 352 5.72 -16.20 -21.03
C ALA A 352 6.58 -15.08 -20.44
N GLY A 353 6.05 -14.28 -19.53
CA GLY A 353 6.78 -13.21 -18.85
C GLY A 353 8.00 -13.73 -18.09
N ASP A 354 7.84 -14.82 -17.35
CA ASP A 354 8.95 -15.48 -16.67
C ASP A 354 10.02 -15.95 -17.68
N ARG A 355 9.62 -16.70 -18.69
CA ARG A 355 10.53 -17.33 -19.65
C ARG A 355 11.28 -16.34 -20.53
N PHE A 356 10.61 -15.31 -21.00
CA PHE A 356 11.15 -14.42 -22.02
C PHE A 356 11.68 -13.11 -21.48
N LEU A 357 11.20 -12.65 -20.32
CA LEU A 357 11.62 -11.40 -19.70
C LEU A 357 12.45 -11.64 -18.43
N VAL A 358 11.84 -12.25 -17.39
CA VAL A 358 12.47 -12.34 -16.07
C VAL A 358 13.73 -13.23 -16.09
N GLN A 359 13.73 -14.37 -16.77
CA GLN A 359 14.92 -15.23 -16.87
C GLN A 359 16.06 -14.63 -17.69
N ARG A 360 15.82 -13.57 -18.43
CA ARG A 360 16.81 -12.96 -19.31
C ARG A 360 17.32 -11.61 -18.84
N TYR A 361 16.51 -10.91 -18.04
CA TYR A 361 16.79 -9.54 -17.63
C TYR A 361 16.42 -9.34 -16.15
N ASP A 362 17.32 -8.77 -15.38
CA ASP A 362 17.04 -8.30 -14.02
C ASP A 362 16.38 -6.92 -14.11
N HIS A 363 15.10 -6.83 -13.77
CA HIS A 363 14.39 -5.56 -13.77
C HIS A 363 14.55 -4.87 -12.42
N SER A 364 14.98 -3.63 -12.42
CA SER A 364 14.88 -2.81 -11.21
C SER A 364 13.39 -2.60 -10.84
N ARG A 365 13.10 -2.26 -9.59
CA ARG A 365 11.74 -1.91 -9.15
C ARG A 365 11.13 -0.80 -10.00
N THR A 366 11.93 0.17 -10.44
CA THR A 366 11.47 1.26 -11.30
C THR A 366 11.10 0.76 -12.69
N ASP A 367 11.89 -0.14 -13.25
CA ASP A 367 11.64 -0.69 -14.59
C ASP A 367 10.41 -1.62 -14.59
N GLY A 368 10.34 -2.56 -13.63
CA GLY A 368 9.16 -3.40 -13.46
C GLY A 368 7.88 -2.60 -13.19
N GLY A 369 7.97 -1.54 -12.38
CA GLY A 369 6.86 -0.63 -12.16
C GLY A 369 6.43 0.11 -13.43
N ARG A 370 7.37 0.52 -14.30
CA ARG A 370 7.06 1.13 -15.59
C ARG A 370 6.40 0.15 -16.55
N VAL A 371 6.89 -1.09 -16.60
CA VAL A 371 6.28 -2.16 -17.40
C VAL A 371 4.84 -2.40 -16.95
N PHE A 372 4.61 -2.57 -15.64
CA PHE A 372 3.26 -2.78 -15.10
C PHE A 372 2.32 -1.60 -15.38
N LEU A 373 2.76 -0.37 -15.09
CA LEU A 373 1.95 0.83 -15.30
C LEU A 373 1.73 1.09 -16.80
N GLY A 374 2.74 0.79 -17.64
CA GLY A 374 2.64 0.87 -19.08
C GLY A 374 1.59 -0.09 -19.62
N ALA A 375 1.65 -1.36 -19.20
CA ALA A 375 0.66 -2.36 -19.54
C ALA A 375 -0.77 -1.97 -19.11
N LEU A 376 -0.91 -1.43 -17.91
CA LEU A 376 -2.20 -0.96 -17.40
C LEU A 376 -2.71 0.26 -18.19
N ALA A 377 -1.89 1.31 -18.32
CA ALA A 377 -2.29 2.55 -18.99
C ALA A 377 -2.55 2.34 -20.46
N GLY A 378 -1.65 1.65 -21.16
CA GLY A 378 -1.80 1.32 -22.57
C GLY A 378 -3.01 0.40 -22.80
N GLY A 379 -3.22 -0.57 -21.91
CA GLY A 379 -4.41 -1.42 -21.93
C GLY A 379 -5.70 -0.63 -21.78
N LEU A 380 -5.78 0.31 -20.82
CA LEU A 380 -6.94 1.19 -20.65
C LEU A 380 -7.19 2.09 -21.87
N MET A 381 -6.12 2.64 -22.44
CA MET A 381 -6.21 3.44 -23.68
C MET A 381 -6.71 2.59 -24.84
N GLY A 382 -6.16 1.39 -25.02
CA GLY A 382 -6.60 0.44 -26.05
C GLY A 382 -8.08 0.06 -25.89
N ALA A 383 -8.52 -0.23 -24.66
CA ALA A 383 -9.93 -0.49 -24.37
C ALA A 383 -10.82 0.71 -24.71
N GLY A 384 -10.39 1.93 -24.34
CA GLY A 384 -11.11 3.17 -24.67
C GLY A 384 -11.26 3.38 -26.18
N ILE A 385 -10.17 3.22 -26.92
CA ILE A 385 -10.20 3.33 -28.39
C ILE A 385 -11.12 2.27 -29.00
N GLY A 386 -11.08 1.02 -28.48
CA GLY A 386 -11.96 -0.06 -28.96
C GLY A 386 -13.44 0.18 -28.65
N TYR A 387 -13.75 0.99 -27.63
CA TYR A 387 -15.13 1.35 -27.29
C TYR A 387 -15.75 2.41 -28.21
N ILE A 388 -14.92 3.33 -28.75
CA ILE A 388 -15.40 4.49 -29.55
C ILE A 388 -16.24 4.09 -30.78
N PRO A 389 -15.87 3.09 -31.61
CA PRO A 389 -16.57 2.81 -32.84
C PRO A 389 -18.02 2.36 -32.67
N ASN A 390 -18.37 1.80 -31.51
CA ASN A 390 -19.72 1.32 -31.26
C ASN A 390 -20.12 1.40 -29.79
N THR A 391 -20.43 2.60 -29.33
CA THR A 391 -20.79 2.89 -27.93
C THR A 391 -22.04 2.19 -27.44
N LYS A 392 -22.97 1.86 -28.38
CA LYS A 392 -24.22 1.17 -28.01
C LYS A 392 -24.07 -0.35 -27.91
N ASN A 393 -23.08 -0.90 -28.64
CA ASN A 393 -22.87 -2.35 -28.68
C ASN A 393 -21.39 -2.65 -28.98
N PRO A 394 -20.47 -2.40 -27.99
CA PRO A 394 -19.04 -2.52 -28.20
C PRO A 394 -18.64 -3.94 -28.58
N ASP A 395 -17.69 -4.07 -29.49
CA ASP A 395 -17.13 -5.36 -29.91
C ASP A 395 -16.06 -5.80 -28.88
N PRO A 396 -16.29 -6.90 -28.12
CA PRO A 396 -15.36 -7.37 -27.12
C PRO A 396 -13.98 -7.75 -27.71
N HIS A 397 -13.95 -8.32 -28.93
CA HIS A 397 -12.69 -8.68 -29.58
C HIS A 397 -11.83 -7.47 -29.89
N LEU A 398 -12.45 -6.42 -30.46
CA LEU A 398 -11.75 -5.18 -30.76
C LEU A 398 -11.23 -4.50 -29.48
N MET A 399 -12.09 -4.41 -28.45
CA MET A 399 -11.68 -3.81 -27.18
C MET A 399 -10.53 -4.56 -26.52
N LEU A 400 -10.65 -5.88 -26.37
CA LEU A 400 -9.61 -6.70 -25.72
C LEU A 400 -8.36 -6.82 -26.58
N GLY A 401 -8.49 -6.87 -27.92
CA GLY A 401 -7.37 -6.85 -28.83
C GLY A 401 -6.55 -5.56 -28.73
N LEU A 402 -7.22 -4.41 -28.74
CA LEU A 402 -6.55 -3.12 -28.55
C LEU A 402 -6.02 -2.95 -27.12
N THR A 403 -6.68 -3.53 -26.12
CA THR A 403 -6.17 -3.59 -24.74
C THR A 403 -4.86 -4.38 -24.66
N ALA A 404 -4.79 -5.52 -25.33
CA ALA A 404 -3.57 -6.35 -25.36
C ALA A 404 -2.42 -5.65 -26.10
N VAL A 405 -2.69 -5.06 -27.27
CA VAL A 405 -1.68 -4.31 -28.03
C VAL A 405 -1.21 -3.06 -27.31
N GLY A 406 -2.13 -2.32 -26.68
CA GLY A 406 -1.76 -1.14 -25.89
C GLY A 406 -0.95 -1.47 -24.64
N GLY A 407 -1.15 -2.67 -24.08
CA GLY A 407 -0.40 -3.13 -22.89
C GLY A 407 0.99 -3.70 -23.21
N LEU A 408 1.30 -4.00 -24.46
CA LEU A 408 2.62 -4.45 -24.91
C LEU A 408 3.58 -3.27 -25.07
#